data_712343562d572abc11aab8a88252def9
#
_entry.id   712343562d572abc11aab8a88252def9
#
_cell.length_a   1.000
_cell.length_b   1.000
_cell.length_c   1.000
_cell.angle_alpha   90.00
_cell.angle_beta   90.00
_cell.angle_gamma   90.00
#
_symmetry.space_group_name_H-M   'P 1'
#
loop_
_entity.id
_entity.type
_entity.pdbx_description
1 polymer ?
#
loop_
_entity_poly.entity_id
_entity_poly.type
_entity_poly.pdbx_seq_one_letter_code
_entity_poly.pdbx_strand_id
1 'polypeptide(L)'
;MYENKKTENTKKAGAVRANGGRRVLNKRETEVMNVIFSLCHDKGVGLISPAEILDMLPPKRRYTEERVEEILNELALDDYFELFSSERKGEKMYVISLRSNGYAFKRGYVQMRRDALLKIFWAAVSAVIAFTVGLLLKRIF
;
A
#
# COMPACT_ATOMS: atom_id res chain seq x y z
N MET A 1 8.87 -32.88 17.58
CA MET A 1 9.50 -31.54 17.63
C MET A 1 9.21 -30.66 16.42
N TYR A 2 9.05 -31.22 15.25
CA TYR A 2 8.74 -30.47 14.02
C TYR A 2 7.26 -30.11 13.85
N GLU A 3 6.33 -30.85 14.43
CA GLU A 3 4.89 -30.57 14.32
C GLU A 3 4.42 -29.34 15.13
N ASN A 4 5.09 -29.06 16.25
CA ASN A 4 4.71 -27.93 17.12
C ASN A 4 4.99 -26.55 16.51
N LYS A 5 6.04 -26.41 15.68
CA LYS A 5 6.35 -25.15 15.00
C LYS A 5 5.39 -24.82 13.86
N LYS A 6 4.88 -25.87 13.20
CA LYS A 6 3.97 -25.69 12.07
C LYS A 6 2.57 -25.30 12.52
N THR A 7 2.12 -25.84 13.65
CA THR A 7 0.84 -25.50 14.26
C THR A 7 0.83 -24.11 14.89
N GLU A 8 1.94 -23.66 15.43
CA GLU A 8 2.04 -22.33 16.02
C GLU A 8 2.04 -21.22 14.98
N ASN A 9 2.70 -21.43 13.85
CA ASN A 9 2.66 -20.50 12.72
C ASN A 9 1.27 -20.44 12.05
N THR A 10 0.57 -21.55 12.00
CA THR A 10 -0.78 -21.60 11.45
C THR A 10 -1.78 -20.93 12.38
N LYS A 11 -1.60 -21.04 13.69
CA LYS A 11 -2.44 -20.33 14.68
C LYS A 11 -2.22 -18.82 14.67
N LYS A 12 -0.98 -18.37 14.50
CA LYS A 12 -0.69 -16.91 14.38
C LYS A 12 -1.25 -16.33 13.08
N ALA A 13 -1.12 -17.03 11.98
CA ALA A 13 -1.71 -16.62 10.71
C ALA A 13 -3.25 -16.65 10.75
N GLY A 14 -3.84 -17.63 11.43
CA GLY A 14 -5.28 -17.74 11.63
C GLY A 14 -5.84 -16.66 12.56
N ALA A 15 -5.10 -16.30 13.61
CA ALA A 15 -5.52 -15.26 14.55
C ALA A 15 -5.52 -13.86 13.91
N VAL A 16 -4.60 -13.57 13.00
CA VAL A 16 -4.57 -12.31 12.23
C VAL A 16 -5.75 -12.21 11.27
N ARG A 17 -6.23 -13.33 10.73
CA ARG A 17 -7.41 -13.38 9.87
C ARG A 17 -8.74 -13.35 10.64
N ALA A 18 -8.76 -13.87 11.86
CA ALA A 18 -9.97 -13.99 12.67
C ALA A 18 -10.44 -12.69 13.31
N ASN A 19 -9.60 -11.67 13.34
CA ASN A 19 -9.94 -10.37 13.93
C ASN A 19 -10.85 -9.50 13.06
N GLY A 20 -11.54 -10.05 12.04
CA GLY A 20 -12.56 -9.38 11.23
C GLY A 20 -12.16 -8.00 10.72
N GLY A 21 -11.01 -7.54 11.13
CA GLY A 21 -10.41 -6.30 10.73
C GLY A 21 -9.59 -6.50 9.45
N ARG A 22 -9.56 -5.48 8.65
CA ARG A 22 -8.66 -5.43 7.50
C ARG A 22 -7.23 -5.65 7.98
N ARG A 23 -6.55 -6.64 7.44
CA ARG A 23 -5.14 -6.81 7.69
C ARG A 23 -4.41 -5.51 7.33
N VAL A 24 -3.58 -5.02 8.24
CA VAL A 24 -2.74 -3.86 7.94
C VAL A 24 -1.70 -4.29 6.90
N LEU A 25 -1.72 -3.64 5.75
CA LEU A 25 -0.78 -3.92 4.69
C LEU A 25 0.62 -3.46 5.09
N ASN A 26 1.62 -4.28 4.80
CA ASN A 26 2.99 -3.86 4.95
C ASN A 26 3.36 -2.81 3.87
N LYS A 27 4.52 -2.21 3.99
CA LYS A 27 4.93 -1.12 3.09
C LYS A 27 5.03 -1.54 1.63
N ARG A 28 5.50 -2.76 1.37
CA ARG A 28 5.58 -3.31 0.01
C ARG A 28 4.20 -3.58 -0.59
N GLU A 29 3.33 -4.19 0.18
CA GLU A 29 1.93 -4.41 -0.23
C GLU A 29 1.21 -3.10 -0.51
N THR A 30 1.43 -2.09 0.32
CA THR A 30 0.88 -0.75 0.12
C THR A 30 1.38 -0.11 -1.17
N GLU A 31 2.66 -0.21 -1.48
CA GLU A 31 3.24 0.31 -2.71
C GLU A 31 2.66 -0.37 -3.96
N VAL A 32 2.55 -1.70 -3.93
CA VAL A 32 1.94 -2.46 -5.02
C VAL A 32 0.46 -2.11 -5.16
N MET A 33 -0.28 -2.03 -4.06
CA MET A 33 -1.69 -1.66 -4.08
C MET A 33 -1.91 -0.25 -4.63
N ASN A 34 -1.04 0.71 -4.31
CA ASN A 34 -1.08 2.05 -4.88
C ASN A 34 -0.93 2.04 -6.40
N VAL A 35 -0.01 1.24 -6.92
CA VAL A 35 0.18 1.09 -8.36
C VAL A 35 -1.06 0.50 -9.01
N ILE A 36 -1.59 -0.60 -8.46
CA ILE A 36 -2.80 -1.24 -8.96
C ILE A 36 -4.00 -0.28 -8.92
N PHE A 37 -4.17 0.43 -7.83
CA PHE A 37 -5.24 1.40 -7.71
C PHE A 37 -5.12 2.52 -8.76
N SER A 38 -3.93 3.04 -8.98
CA SER A 38 -3.67 4.09 -9.98
C SER A 38 -4.03 3.65 -11.40
N LEU A 39 -3.78 2.38 -11.72
CA LEU A 39 -4.03 1.83 -13.04
C LEU A 39 -5.49 1.42 -13.27
N CYS A 40 -6.21 1.05 -12.22
CA CYS A 40 -7.53 0.44 -12.31
C CYS A 40 -8.70 1.33 -11.84
N HIS A 41 -8.44 2.43 -11.15
CA HIS A 41 -9.50 3.18 -10.44
C HIS A 41 -10.56 3.80 -11.36
N ASP A 42 -10.21 4.19 -12.56
CA ASP A 42 -11.14 4.86 -13.49
C ASP A 42 -12.24 3.91 -14.00
N LYS A 43 -11.86 2.70 -14.38
CA LYS A 43 -12.77 1.71 -14.95
C LYS A 43 -13.13 0.57 -14.00
N GLY A 44 -12.42 0.46 -12.87
CA GLY A 44 -12.54 -0.64 -11.93
C GLY A 44 -11.87 -1.94 -12.40
N VAL A 45 -11.45 -1.99 -13.66
CA VAL A 45 -10.77 -3.15 -14.27
C VAL A 45 -9.57 -2.64 -15.06
N GLY A 46 -8.47 -3.37 -14.99
CA GLY A 46 -7.26 -3.05 -15.73
C GLY A 46 -6.62 -4.30 -16.33
N LEU A 47 -6.07 -4.16 -17.51
CA LEU A 47 -5.19 -5.14 -18.14
C LEU A 47 -3.76 -4.63 -18.00
N ILE A 48 -2.96 -5.30 -17.16
CA ILE A 48 -1.68 -4.80 -16.72
C ILE A 48 -0.61 -5.86 -16.93
N SER A 49 0.54 -5.48 -17.52
CA SER A 49 1.69 -6.36 -17.61
C SER A 49 2.55 -6.30 -16.35
N PRO A 50 3.29 -7.37 -16.00
CA PRO A 50 4.25 -7.34 -14.90
C PRO A 50 5.29 -6.22 -15.05
N ALA A 51 5.73 -5.94 -16.26
CA ALA A 51 6.68 -4.87 -16.53
C ALA A 51 6.14 -3.48 -16.18
N GLU A 52 4.88 -3.20 -16.47
CA GLU A 52 4.22 -1.94 -16.10
C GLU A 52 4.18 -1.72 -14.59
N ILE A 53 3.89 -2.78 -13.84
CA ILE A 53 3.88 -2.72 -12.38
C ILE A 53 5.30 -2.42 -11.85
N LEU A 54 6.31 -3.13 -12.35
CA LEU A 54 7.69 -2.94 -11.94
C LEU A 54 8.21 -1.53 -12.26
N ASP A 55 7.83 -0.97 -13.39
CA ASP A 55 8.23 0.38 -13.80
C ASP A 55 7.67 1.47 -12.87
N MET A 56 6.49 1.24 -12.31
CA MET A 56 5.84 2.17 -11.40
C MET A 56 6.25 1.98 -9.94
N LEU A 57 6.90 0.88 -9.60
CA LEU A 57 7.38 0.62 -8.25
C LEU A 57 8.72 1.30 -7.98
N PRO A 58 9.01 1.68 -6.72
CA PRO A 58 10.29 2.32 -6.38
C PRO A 58 11.48 1.41 -6.68
N PRO A 59 12.48 1.86 -7.47
CA PRO A 59 13.63 1.02 -7.82
C PRO A 59 14.53 0.69 -6.63
N LYS A 60 14.47 1.47 -5.57
CA LYS A 60 15.25 1.26 -4.34
C LYS A 60 14.94 -0.06 -3.64
N ARG A 61 13.73 -0.61 -3.82
CA ARG A 61 13.29 -1.82 -3.15
C ARG A 61 13.58 -3.11 -3.89
N ARG A 62 14.06 -3.01 -5.11
CA ARG A 62 14.45 -4.15 -5.95
C ARG A 62 13.37 -5.23 -6.06
N TYR A 63 12.19 -4.84 -6.49
CA TYR A 63 11.12 -5.79 -6.74
C TYR A 63 11.45 -6.71 -7.92
N THR A 64 11.15 -7.99 -7.75
CA THR A 64 11.18 -8.98 -8.84
C THR A 64 9.77 -9.30 -9.29
N GLU A 65 9.61 -9.84 -10.50
CA GLU A 65 8.29 -10.27 -10.99
C GLU A 65 7.65 -11.30 -10.08
N GLU A 66 8.43 -12.26 -9.58
CA GLU A 66 7.98 -13.30 -8.65
C GLU A 66 7.45 -12.71 -7.34
N ARG A 67 8.15 -11.73 -6.81
CA ARG A 67 7.75 -11.07 -5.57
C ARG A 67 6.48 -10.25 -5.75
N VAL A 68 6.36 -9.56 -6.86
CA VAL A 68 5.14 -8.82 -7.22
C VAL A 68 3.96 -9.78 -7.39
N GLU A 69 4.15 -10.91 -8.05
CA GLU A 69 3.11 -11.93 -8.20
C GLU A 69 2.63 -12.49 -6.87
N GLU A 70 3.55 -12.79 -5.94
CA GLU A 70 3.19 -13.19 -4.57
C GLU A 70 2.34 -12.14 -3.86
N ILE A 71 2.73 -10.88 -3.93
CA ILE A 71 2.01 -9.77 -3.32
C ILE A 71 0.63 -9.61 -3.95
N LEU A 72 0.53 -9.71 -5.27
CA LEU A 72 -0.76 -9.64 -5.98
C LEU A 72 -1.69 -10.76 -5.55
N ASN A 73 -1.19 -11.98 -5.40
CA ASN A 73 -1.98 -13.12 -4.94
C ASN A 73 -2.45 -12.94 -3.49
N GLU A 74 -1.61 -12.42 -2.61
CA GLU A 74 -1.97 -12.12 -1.23
C GLU A 74 -3.06 -11.04 -1.15
N LEU A 75 -2.94 -9.98 -1.94
CA LEU A 75 -3.93 -8.92 -2.00
C LEU A 75 -5.27 -9.41 -2.58
N ALA A 76 -5.23 -10.30 -3.57
CA ALA A 76 -6.43 -10.93 -4.11
C ALA A 76 -7.13 -11.82 -3.08
N LEU A 77 -6.37 -12.56 -2.27
CA LEU A 77 -6.92 -13.35 -1.16
C LEU A 77 -7.58 -12.48 -0.09
N ASP A 78 -7.11 -11.27 0.10
CA ASP A 78 -7.67 -10.30 1.05
C ASP A 78 -8.84 -9.48 0.46
N ASP A 79 -9.37 -9.88 -0.69
CA ASP A 79 -10.52 -9.26 -1.36
C ASP A 79 -10.32 -7.79 -1.80
N TYR A 80 -9.09 -7.38 -2.07
CA TYR A 80 -8.83 -6.06 -2.65
C TYR A 80 -9.21 -6.00 -4.13
N PHE A 81 -9.00 -7.09 -4.85
CA PHE A 81 -9.34 -7.23 -6.27
C PHE A 81 -9.45 -8.70 -6.66
N GLU A 82 -10.04 -8.95 -7.81
CA GLU A 82 -9.97 -10.24 -8.50
C GLU A 82 -8.77 -10.23 -9.45
N LEU A 83 -8.00 -11.30 -9.43
CA LEU A 83 -6.81 -11.45 -10.24
C LEU A 83 -6.94 -12.65 -11.18
N PHE A 84 -6.83 -12.39 -12.47
CA PHE A 84 -6.76 -13.42 -13.49
C PHE A 84 -5.49 -13.24 -14.32
N SER A 85 -4.80 -14.34 -14.60
CA SER A 85 -3.67 -14.35 -15.51
C SER A 85 -4.18 -14.61 -16.94
N SER A 86 -3.67 -13.86 -17.89
CA SER A 86 -3.94 -14.04 -19.32
C SER A 86 -2.64 -13.88 -20.10
N GLU A 87 -2.61 -14.36 -21.31
CA GLU A 87 -1.53 -14.12 -22.25
C GLU A 87 -2.02 -13.28 -23.42
N ARG A 88 -1.27 -12.27 -23.77
CA ARG A 88 -1.51 -11.45 -24.96
C ARG A 88 -0.24 -11.36 -25.77
N LYS A 89 -0.28 -11.88 -27.00
CA LYS A 89 0.86 -11.92 -27.92
C LYS A 89 2.12 -12.56 -27.33
N GLY A 90 1.94 -13.63 -26.53
CA GLY A 90 3.02 -14.34 -25.88
C GLY A 90 3.53 -13.70 -24.58
N GLU A 91 3.00 -12.55 -24.18
CA GLU A 91 3.33 -11.88 -22.92
C GLU A 91 2.29 -12.15 -21.85
N LYS A 92 2.75 -12.38 -20.62
CA LYS A 92 1.88 -12.56 -19.48
C LYS A 92 1.22 -11.23 -19.10
N MET A 93 -0.11 -11.26 -18.98
CA MET A 93 -0.90 -10.10 -18.57
C MET A 93 -1.76 -10.46 -17.37
N TYR A 94 -1.96 -9.49 -16.48
CA TYR A 94 -2.90 -9.61 -15.37
C TYR A 94 -4.17 -8.84 -15.68
N VAL A 95 -5.31 -9.51 -15.51
CA VAL A 95 -6.62 -8.86 -15.50
C VAL A 95 -6.99 -8.63 -14.04
N ILE A 96 -7.07 -7.39 -13.63
CA ILE A 96 -7.33 -7.00 -12.25
C ILE A 96 -8.66 -6.24 -12.20
N SER A 97 -9.59 -6.74 -11.40
CA SER A 97 -10.88 -6.10 -11.16
C SER A 97 -10.98 -5.69 -9.69
N LEU A 98 -11.08 -4.39 -9.43
CA LEU A 98 -11.17 -3.88 -8.06
C LEU A 98 -12.46 -4.33 -7.37
N ARG A 99 -12.33 -4.75 -6.11
CA ARG A 99 -13.46 -5.03 -5.22
C ARG A 99 -13.65 -3.89 -4.21
N SER A 100 -14.69 -3.98 -3.39
CA SER A 100 -15.00 -2.96 -2.38
C SER A 100 -13.82 -2.62 -1.46
N ASN A 101 -13.02 -3.60 -1.05
CA ASN A 101 -11.82 -3.36 -0.24
C ASN A 101 -10.75 -2.57 -1.01
N GLY A 102 -10.59 -2.83 -2.31
CA GLY A 102 -9.70 -2.08 -3.17
C GLY A 102 -10.10 -0.60 -3.30
N TYR A 103 -11.37 -0.33 -3.46
CA TYR A 103 -11.88 1.05 -3.49
C TYR A 103 -11.75 1.74 -2.12
N ALA A 104 -12.01 1.01 -1.04
CA ALA A 104 -11.89 1.52 0.33
C ALA A 104 -10.42 1.83 0.71
N PHE A 105 -9.46 1.14 0.11
CA PHE A 105 -8.03 1.37 0.34
C PHE A 105 -7.62 2.83 0.14
N LYS A 106 -8.07 3.46 -0.94
CA LYS A 106 -7.72 4.85 -1.23
C LYS A 106 -8.28 5.82 -0.19
N ARG A 107 -9.50 5.59 0.30
CA ARG A 107 -10.07 6.46 1.34
C ARG A 107 -9.21 6.46 2.59
N GLY A 108 -8.79 5.29 3.06
CA GLY A 108 -7.90 5.17 4.20
C GLY A 108 -6.53 5.80 3.96
N TYR A 109 -5.96 5.60 2.79
CA TYR A 109 -4.65 6.14 2.41
C TYR A 109 -4.68 7.68 2.31
N VAL A 110 -5.72 8.23 1.70
CA VAL A 110 -5.90 9.69 1.60
C VAL A 110 -6.06 10.32 2.99
N GLN A 111 -6.84 9.69 3.87
CA GLN A 111 -7.00 10.17 5.25
C GLN A 111 -5.69 10.14 6.02
N MET A 112 -4.92 9.05 5.95
CA MET A 112 -3.60 8.95 6.59
C MET A 112 -2.64 10.03 6.07
N ARG A 113 -2.65 10.28 4.79
CA ARG A 113 -1.82 11.32 4.18
C ARG A 113 -2.22 12.72 4.63
N ARG A 114 -3.50 13.00 4.68
CA ARG A 114 -4.02 14.30 5.17
C ARG A 114 -3.62 14.54 6.62
N ASP A 115 -3.76 13.54 7.48
CA ASP A 115 -3.38 13.63 8.89
C ASP A 115 -1.88 13.85 9.05
N ALA A 116 -1.05 13.14 8.30
CA ALA A 116 0.39 13.31 8.30
C ALA A 116 0.80 14.70 7.79
N LEU A 117 0.20 15.19 6.70
CA LEU A 117 0.44 16.53 6.17
C LEU A 117 0.01 17.62 7.14
N LEU A 118 -1.12 17.47 7.81
CA LEU A 118 -1.57 18.41 8.83
C LEU A 118 -0.61 18.46 10.01
N LYS A 119 -0.10 17.33 10.47
CA LYS A 119 0.91 17.29 11.55
C LYS A 119 2.20 18.00 11.16
N ILE A 120 2.69 17.80 9.93
CA ILE A 120 3.86 18.46 9.38
C ILE A 120 3.61 19.96 9.26
N PHE A 121 2.44 20.37 8.76
CA PHE A 121 2.05 21.77 8.64
C PHE A 121 2.03 22.48 10.00
N TRP A 122 1.40 21.90 11.02
CA TRP A 122 1.37 22.46 12.36
C TRP A 122 2.77 22.57 12.99
N ALA A 123 3.63 21.57 12.77
CA ALA A 123 5.02 21.62 13.22
C ALA A 123 5.80 22.76 12.55
N ALA A 124 5.62 22.97 11.26
CA ALA A 124 6.24 24.08 10.51
C ALA A 124 5.74 25.43 10.99
N VAL A 125 4.44 25.59 11.22
CA VAL A 125 3.84 26.84 11.75
C VAL A 125 4.42 27.16 13.15
N SER A 126 4.51 26.15 14.02
CA SER A 126 5.09 26.33 15.35
C SER A 126 6.55 26.79 15.30
N ALA A 127 7.35 26.23 14.39
CA ALA A 127 8.75 26.62 14.20
C ALA A 127 8.88 28.08 13.72
N VAL A 128 8.03 28.51 12.79
CA VAL A 128 8.01 29.89 12.28
C VAL A 128 7.64 30.88 13.39
N ILE A 129 6.63 30.56 14.20
CA ILE A 129 6.21 31.40 15.33
C ILE A 129 7.33 31.54 16.35
N ALA A 130 7.97 30.43 16.74
CA ALA A 130 9.08 30.45 17.68
C ALA A 130 10.27 31.26 17.17
N PHE A 131 10.60 31.16 15.90
CA PHE A 131 11.65 31.91 15.26
C PHE A 131 11.34 33.42 15.24
N THR A 132 10.12 33.79 14.89
CA THR A 132 9.66 35.19 14.85
C THR A 132 9.70 35.83 16.24
N VAL A 133 9.20 35.10 17.24
CA VAL A 133 9.24 35.55 18.65
C VAL A 133 10.70 35.74 19.13
N GLY A 134 11.59 34.79 18.80
CA GLY A 134 13.02 34.90 19.13
C GLY A 134 13.69 36.11 18.52
N LEU A 135 13.39 36.46 17.27
CA LEU A 135 13.88 37.65 16.59
C LEU A 135 13.36 38.95 17.22
N LEU A 136 12.08 38.99 17.57
CA LEU A 136 11.49 40.14 18.27
C LEU A 136 12.13 40.40 19.63
N LEU A 137 12.31 39.34 20.43
CA LEU A 137 12.96 39.42 21.71
C LEU A 137 14.42 39.92 21.61
N LYS A 138 15.14 39.43 20.58
CA LYS A 138 16.52 39.86 20.32
C LYS A 138 16.60 41.33 19.91
N ARG A 139 15.55 41.90 19.33
CA ARG A 139 15.48 43.29 18.92
C ARG A 139 15.13 44.22 20.08
N ILE A 140 14.40 43.73 21.08
CA ILE A 140 13.99 44.47 22.28
C ILE A 140 15.10 44.48 23.35
N PHE A 141 15.86 43.40 23.40
CA PHE A 141 17.02 43.26 24.29
C PHE A 141 18.34 43.46 23.56
#